data_ae9a60c8f438f2318982c7d658119bf3
#
_entry.id   ae9a60c8f438f2318982c7d658119bf3
#
_cell.length_a   1.000
_cell.length_b   1.000
_cell.length_c   1.000
_cell.angle_alpha   90.00
_cell.angle_beta   90.00
_cell.angle_gamma   90.00
#
_symmetry.space_group_name_H-M   'P 1'
#
loop_
_entity.id
_entity.type
_entity.pdbx_description
1 polymer ?
#
loop_
_entity_poly.entity_id
_entity_poly.type
_entity_poly.pdbx_seq_one_letter_code
_entity_poly.pdbx_strand_id
1 'polypeptide(L)'
;MVLTNGHGEDQIARQLIDALRRRSAEQGIAPQPVVVLPLVGQGQAFAAAEARGLLQRQGPRQTLPSGGFSNQSLGGLLRDLGAGMAGLSLRQWRWLRHWGRSGQPVLAVGDVWPLLLAWRSGSPFAFVGTPKSDYSWASPPPHGWGTTLLADAYHRCKGSEWDPWEWRLMASGRCRLVAVRDALTARGLRRHGIPALAPGNPMLDGFRPTLPPPWLAGQRRLLLLPGSRMPEALQNGRRLLAGLAAWQSPQPSTVLLTCGDQPSATDWQVLLSDGGWREAAVPADAAAAGASHCWRRGHLTLLLGAGRFRSWAPWAEVGLATAGTATEQLVGLGVPVLSSPGSGPQFKAGFARRQSRLLGGAVQPCRTPSELAASLERLLEDPMLRAQLGRIGRRRMGPAGGSERLAQLLLHQLLG
;
A
#
# COMPACT_ATOMS: atom_id res chain seq x y z
N MET A 1 -12.84 8.50 17.59
CA MET A 1 -11.83 9.21 16.74
C MET A 1 -10.97 8.22 15.99
N VAL A 2 -10.51 8.58 14.77
CA VAL A 2 -9.60 7.75 13.95
C VAL A 2 -8.30 8.51 13.73
N LEU A 3 -7.16 7.85 13.99
CA LEU A 3 -5.80 8.38 13.76
C LEU A 3 -5.15 7.61 12.60
N THR A 4 -4.52 8.33 11.68
CA THR A 4 -3.79 7.74 10.54
C THR A 4 -2.45 8.46 10.34
N ASN A 5 -1.45 7.80 9.76
CA ASN A 5 -0.13 8.40 9.58
C ASN A 5 0.44 8.28 8.16
N GLY A 6 -0.42 8.22 7.16
CA GLY A 6 0.00 8.20 5.76
C GLY A 6 -1.14 7.94 4.79
N HIS A 7 -0.87 8.16 3.50
CA HIS A 7 -1.90 8.02 2.47
C HIS A 7 -2.47 6.58 2.37
N GLY A 8 -1.64 5.56 2.54
CA GLY A 8 -2.08 4.17 2.54
C GLY A 8 -2.99 3.86 3.73
N GLU A 9 -2.62 4.35 4.91
CA GLU A 9 -3.37 4.21 6.15
C GLU A 9 -4.68 5.01 6.11
N ASP A 10 -4.68 6.17 5.45
CA ASP A 10 -5.89 6.96 5.21
C ASP A 10 -6.91 6.16 4.38
N GLN A 11 -6.47 5.46 3.34
CA GLN A 11 -7.33 4.61 2.51
C GLN A 11 -7.89 3.42 3.31
N ILE A 12 -7.07 2.75 4.12
CA ILE A 12 -7.49 1.67 5.00
C ILE A 12 -8.53 2.18 6.01
N ALA A 13 -8.24 3.29 6.67
CA ALA A 13 -9.15 3.88 7.66
C ALA A 13 -10.47 4.30 7.03
N ARG A 14 -10.45 4.87 5.82
CA ARG A 14 -11.67 5.23 5.09
C ARG A 14 -12.53 3.98 4.79
N GLN A 15 -11.94 2.92 4.28
CA GLN A 15 -12.66 1.67 4.02
C GLN A 15 -13.25 1.07 5.30
N LEU A 16 -12.51 1.16 6.40
CA LEU A 16 -12.96 0.68 7.71
C LEU A 16 -14.12 1.53 8.26
N ILE A 17 -14.09 2.86 8.11
CA ILE A 17 -15.20 3.73 8.48
C ILE A 17 -16.44 3.40 7.63
N ASP A 18 -16.29 3.19 6.34
CA ASP A 18 -17.40 2.80 5.45
C ASP A 18 -18.00 1.45 5.89
N ALA A 19 -17.16 0.46 6.26
CA ALA A 19 -17.60 -0.83 6.78
C ALA A 19 -18.29 -0.72 8.15
N LEU A 20 -17.74 0.07 9.06
CA LEU A 20 -18.36 0.34 10.37
C LEU A 20 -19.77 0.92 10.21
N ARG A 21 -19.95 1.89 9.32
CA ARG A 21 -21.26 2.50 9.06
C ARG A 21 -22.26 1.49 8.51
N ARG A 22 -21.85 0.66 7.54
CA ARG A 22 -22.72 -0.39 7.01
C ARG A 22 -23.16 -1.37 8.10
N ARG A 23 -22.19 -1.87 8.88
CA ARG A 23 -22.47 -2.82 9.97
C ARG A 23 -23.34 -2.22 11.08
N SER A 24 -23.09 -0.96 11.47
CA SER A 24 -23.96 -0.27 12.42
C SER A 24 -25.40 -0.17 11.92
N ALA A 25 -25.59 0.20 10.66
CA ALA A 25 -26.91 0.27 10.04
C ALA A 25 -27.63 -1.10 9.98
N GLU A 26 -26.89 -2.17 9.62
CA GLU A 26 -27.41 -3.54 9.63
C GLU A 26 -27.86 -4.01 11.02
N GLN A 27 -27.23 -3.51 12.07
CA GLN A 27 -27.55 -3.84 13.48
C GLN A 27 -28.52 -2.85 14.13
N GLY A 28 -29.05 -1.87 13.39
CA GLY A 28 -29.93 -0.84 13.92
C GLY A 28 -29.26 0.14 14.88
N ILE A 29 -27.91 0.19 14.90
CA ILE A 29 -27.14 1.10 15.75
C ILE A 29 -27.09 2.47 15.07
N ALA A 30 -27.47 3.51 15.80
CA ALA A 30 -27.42 4.88 15.31
C ALA A 30 -25.98 5.25 14.86
N PRO A 31 -25.83 5.93 13.71
CA PRO A 31 -24.51 6.29 13.19
C PRO A 31 -23.77 7.21 14.19
N GLN A 32 -22.62 6.76 14.66
CA GLN A 32 -21.77 7.54 15.54
C GLN A 32 -21.01 8.62 14.74
N PRO A 33 -20.84 9.83 15.29
CA PRO A 33 -20.00 10.85 14.68
C PRO A 33 -18.56 10.35 14.58
N VAL A 34 -17.98 10.39 13.37
CA VAL A 34 -16.61 9.98 13.16
C VAL A 34 -15.73 11.20 12.94
N VAL A 35 -14.78 11.39 13.85
CA VAL A 35 -13.73 12.41 13.72
C VAL A 35 -12.44 11.74 13.31
N VAL A 36 -11.77 12.29 12.28
CA VAL A 36 -10.49 11.78 11.75
C VAL A 36 -9.41 12.83 11.96
N LEU A 37 -8.28 12.40 12.54
CA LEU A 37 -7.06 13.18 12.63
C LEU A 37 -5.97 12.51 11.79
N PRO A 38 -5.71 12.95 10.56
CA PRO A 38 -4.52 12.59 9.81
C PRO A 38 -3.29 13.19 10.51
N LEU A 39 -2.38 12.34 10.97
CA LEU A 39 -1.17 12.77 11.68
C LEU A 39 -0.11 13.32 10.72
N VAL A 40 -0.18 12.89 9.45
CA VAL A 40 0.69 13.32 8.36
C VAL A 40 -0.16 13.76 7.18
N GLY A 41 0.15 14.94 6.63
CA GLY A 41 -0.58 15.50 5.48
C GLY A 41 -1.96 16.04 5.84
N GLN A 42 -2.78 16.25 4.81
CA GLN A 42 -4.11 16.86 4.92
C GLN A 42 -5.26 15.85 4.94
N GLY A 43 -4.96 14.54 4.80
CA GLY A 43 -5.98 13.50 4.75
C GLY A 43 -6.90 13.60 3.54
N GLN A 44 -6.35 13.81 2.35
CA GLN A 44 -7.15 13.98 1.11
C GLN A 44 -8.05 12.78 0.81
N ALA A 45 -7.66 11.57 1.23
CA ALA A 45 -8.48 10.37 1.08
C ALA A 45 -9.85 10.46 1.76
N PHE A 46 -10.02 11.37 2.72
CA PHE A 46 -11.27 11.59 3.46
C PHE A 46 -12.13 12.71 2.87
N ALA A 47 -11.61 13.54 1.94
CA ALA A 47 -12.29 14.74 1.45
C ALA A 47 -13.70 14.46 0.90
N ALA A 48 -13.85 13.43 0.06
CA ALA A 48 -15.14 13.08 -0.51
C ALA A 48 -16.15 12.54 0.53
N ALA A 49 -15.68 11.88 1.58
CA ALA A 49 -16.53 11.40 2.67
C ALA A 49 -16.96 12.55 3.60
N GLU A 50 -16.06 13.50 3.85
CA GLU A 50 -16.36 14.72 4.60
C GLU A 50 -17.37 15.60 3.89
N ALA A 51 -17.22 15.81 2.56
CA ALA A 51 -18.18 16.56 1.75
C ALA A 51 -19.60 15.95 1.78
N ARG A 52 -19.71 14.65 2.01
CA ARG A 52 -20.99 13.94 2.19
C ARG A 52 -21.47 13.91 3.65
N GLY A 53 -20.81 14.58 4.57
CA GLY A 53 -21.16 14.58 6.00
C GLY A 53 -20.94 13.25 6.72
N LEU A 54 -20.16 12.32 6.14
CA LEU A 54 -19.94 10.99 6.74
C LEU A 54 -18.89 10.99 7.85
N LEU A 55 -18.00 11.97 7.86
CA LEU A 55 -16.96 12.15 8.87
C LEU A 55 -16.53 13.60 8.88
N GLN A 56 -15.72 13.99 9.88
CA GLN A 56 -15.11 15.31 9.97
C GLN A 56 -13.61 15.18 10.20
N ARG A 57 -12.80 15.89 9.40
CA ARG A 57 -11.35 15.99 9.65
C ARG A 57 -11.10 17.12 10.66
N GLN A 58 -10.63 16.78 11.84
CA GLN A 58 -10.37 17.74 12.93
C GLN A 58 -8.94 17.62 13.46
N GLY A 59 -8.51 18.64 14.20
CA GLY A 59 -7.21 18.69 14.84
C GLY A 59 -6.08 19.27 13.98
N PRO A 60 -4.88 19.43 14.56
CA PRO A 60 -3.73 20.03 13.90
C PRO A 60 -3.21 19.13 12.76
N ARG A 61 -3.14 19.69 11.55
CA ARG A 61 -2.68 19.03 10.32
C ARG A 61 -1.66 19.91 9.61
N GLN A 62 -0.64 19.27 9.05
CA GLN A 62 0.38 19.93 8.28
C GLN A 62 0.99 18.96 7.26
N THR A 63 1.27 19.43 6.06
CA THR A 63 2.06 18.66 5.09
C THR A 63 3.53 18.80 5.44
N LEU A 64 4.19 17.67 5.70
CA LEU A 64 5.63 17.62 5.95
C LEU A 64 6.40 17.32 4.67
N PRO A 65 7.63 17.84 4.50
CA PRO A 65 8.42 17.65 3.28
C PRO A 65 8.68 16.18 2.90
N SER A 66 8.86 15.30 3.91
CA SER A 66 9.05 13.86 3.65
C SER A 66 7.75 13.13 3.28
N GLY A 67 6.59 13.76 3.43
CA GLY A 67 5.29 13.12 3.22
C GLY A 67 5.03 11.92 4.13
N GLY A 68 5.60 11.90 5.35
CA GLY A 68 5.43 10.83 6.34
C GLY A 68 6.52 9.76 6.37
N PHE A 69 7.58 9.91 5.56
CA PHE A 69 8.72 8.98 5.53
C PHE A 69 9.96 9.48 6.27
N SER A 70 9.79 10.33 7.27
CA SER A 70 10.84 10.86 8.11
C SER A 70 11.73 9.78 8.74
N ASN A 71 11.17 8.61 9.03
CA ASN A 71 11.89 7.46 9.59
C ASN A 71 12.76 6.67 8.58
N GLN A 72 12.68 6.98 7.28
CA GLN A 72 13.41 6.23 6.24
C GLN A 72 14.75 6.87 5.85
N SER A 73 15.02 8.11 6.27
CA SER A 73 16.31 8.77 6.06
C SER A 73 16.56 9.88 7.08
N LEU A 74 17.81 9.99 7.56
CA LEU A 74 18.21 11.07 8.45
C LEU A 74 17.96 12.45 7.84
N GLY A 75 18.22 12.62 6.55
CA GLY A 75 17.94 13.87 5.84
C GLY A 75 16.44 14.20 5.71
N GLY A 76 15.58 13.19 5.61
CA GLY A 76 14.12 13.35 5.68
C GLY A 76 13.68 13.81 7.06
N LEU A 77 14.18 13.15 8.10
CA LEU A 77 13.90 13.49 9.49
C LEU A 77 14.34 14.94 9.83
N LEU A 78 15.55 15.33 9.45
CA LEU A 78 16.06 16.69 9.70
C LEU A 78 15.23 17.76 8.98
N ARG A 79 14.81 17.52 7.74
CA ARG A 79 13.92 18.43 6.99
C ARG A 79 12.57 18.56 7.65
N ASP A 80 11.96 17.45 8.11
CA ASP A 80 10.68 17.48 8.79
C ASP A 80 10.75 18.15 10.15
N LEU A 81 11.85 17.96 10.90
CA LEU A 81 12.09 18.67 12.16
C LEU A 81 12.21 20.18 11.91
N GLY A 82 12.99 20.60 10.88
CA GLY A 82 13.08 21.99 10.47
C GLY A 82 11.75 22.59 9.98
N ALA A 83 10.86 21.77 9.40
CA ALA A 83 9.50 22.16 9.01
C ALA A 83 8.47 22.17 10.15
N GLY A 84 8.92 21.98 11.41
CA GLY A 84 8.06 22.10 12.58
C GLY A 84 7.35 20.81 13.01
N MET A 85 7.83 19.63 12.61
CA MET A 85 7.27 18.33 12.98
C MET A 85 7.11 18.17 14.50
N ALA A 86 8.10 18.61 15.30
CA ALA A 86 8.02 18.52 16.76
C ALA A 86 6.87 19.36 17.35
N GLY A 87 6.70 20.59 16.84
CA GLY A 87 5.60 21.45 17.25
C GLY A 87 4.23 20.92 16.83
N LEU A 88 4.13 20.35 15.60
CA LEU A 88 2.93 19.67 15.14
C LEU A 88 2.57 18.49 16.04
N SER A 89 3.53 17.63 16.32
CA SER A 89 3.36 16.45 17.19
C SER A 89 2.88 16.83 18.60
N LEU A 90 3.42 17.91 19.17
CA LEU A 90 3.00 18.41 20.46
C LEU A 90 1.55 18.95 20.43
N ARG A 91 1.17 19.68 19.38
CA ARG A 91 -0.20 20.16 19.19
C ARG A 91 -1.19 19.00 19.03
N GLN A 92 -0.83 17.98 18.22
CA GLN A 92 -1.63 16.77 18.04
C GLN A 92 -1.82 16.02 19.37
N TRP A 93 -0.75 15.85 20.14
CA TRP A 93 -0.83 15.22 21.46
C TRP A 93 -1.71 16.00 22.45
N ARG A 94 -1.56 17.33 22.52
CA ARG A 94 -2.42 18.17 23.39
C ARG A 94 -3.89 18.07 22.99
N TRP A 95 -4.17 18.08 21.71
CA TRP A 95 -5.52 17.94 21.18
C TRP A 95 -6.12 16.56 21.52
N LEU A 96 -5.35 15.49 21.37
CA LEU A 96 -5.74 14.14 21.73
C LEU A 96 -5.95 13.95 23.23
N ARG A 97 -5.16 14.60 24.08
CA ARG A 97 -5.40 14.60 25.53
C ARG A 97 -6.72 15.29 25.89
N HIS A 98 -7.08 16.34 25.19
CA HIS A 98 -8.40 16.96 25.39
C HIS A 98 -9.52 16.01 24.97
N TRP A 99 -9.39 15.35 23.81
CA TRP A 99 -10.31 14.28 23.40
C TRP A 99 -10.43 13.17 24.45
N GLY A 100 -9.32 12.73 25.01
CA GLY A 100 -9.26 11.67 26.03
C GLY A 100 -10.09 11.98 27.29
N ARG A 101 -10.29 13.25 27.62
CA ARG A 101 -11.14 13.66 28.75
C ARG A 101 -12.62 13.35 28.54
N SER A 102 -13.06 13.23 27.29
CA SER A 102 -14.43 12.82 26.96
C SER A 102 -14.68 11.31 27.13
N GLY A 103 -13.63 10.51 27.35
CA GLY A 103 -13.72 9.04 27.39
C GLY A 103 -14.04 8.37 26.06
N GLN A 104 -14.21 9.15 25.01
CA GLN A 104 -14.56 8.65 23.67
C GLN A 104 -13.43 7.79 23.08
N PRO A 105 -13.75 6.65 22.44
CA PRO A 105 -12.75 5.72 21.95
C PRO A 105 -11.89 6.27 20.81
N VAL A 106 -10.69 5.69 20.66
CA VAL A 106 -9.72 6.02 19.61
C VAL A 106 -9.36 4.79 18.80
N LEU A 107 -9.44 4.89 17.49
CA LEU A 107 -8.93 3.89 16.55
C LEU A 107 -7.61 4.41 15.94
N ALA A 108 -6.52 3.70 16.19
CA ALA A 108 -5.20 4.00 15.60
C ALA A 108 -4.95 3.07 14.43
N VAL A 109 -4.69 3.63 13.24
CA VAL A 109 -4.37 2.88 12.01
C VAL A 109 -2.99 3.30 11.52
N GLY A 110 -2.07 2.36 11.46
CA GLY A 110 -0.71 2.62 10.96
C GLY A 110 0.40 1.96 11.76
N ASP A 111 1.46 2.73 12.00
CA ASP A 111 2.64 2.29 12.72
C ASP A 111 2.60 2.68 14.22
N VAL A 112 3.79 2.76 14.78
CA VAL A 112 3.99 3.11 16.19
C VAL A 112 3.48 4.51 16.57
N TRP A 113 3.47 5.45 15.63
CA TRP A 113 3.11 6.82 15.96
C TRP A 113 1.61 6.98 16.32
N PRO A 114 0.65 6.50 15.49
CA PRO A 114 -0.75 6.42 15.89
C PRO A 114 -0.97 5.60 17.17
N LEU A 115 -0.26 4.47 17.35
CA LEU A 115 -0.34 3.65 18.55
C LEU A 115 0.06 4.43 19.80
N LEU A 116 1.19 5.11 19.78
CA LEU A 116 1.69 5.90 20.90
C LEU A 116 0.72 7.04 21.27
N LEU A 117 0.22 7.74 20.24
CA LEU A 117 -0.72 8.84 20.47
C LEU A 117 -2.08 8.36 21.00
N ALA A 118 -2.60 7.23 20.52
CA ALA A 118 -3.80 6.61 21.06
C ALA A 118 -3.61 6.20 22.51
N TRP A 119 -2.49 5.56 22.86
CA TRP A 119 -2.16 5.25 24.24
C TRP A 119 -2.03 6.50 25.12
N ARG A 120 -1.41 7.57 24.60
CA ARG A 120 -1.23 8.86 25.30
C ARG A 120 -2.50 9.67 25.44
N SER A 121 -3.54 9.39 24.66
CA SER A 121 -4.84 10.08 24.77
C SER A 121 -5.52 9.85 26.12
N GLY A 122 -5.30 8.70 26.74
CA GLY A 122 -6.01 8.27 27.95
C GLY A 122 -7.30 7.50 27.68
N SER A 123 -7.82 7.51 26.45
CA SER A 123 -9.05 6.82 26.04
C SER A 123 -8.87 5.30 25.91
N PRO A 124 -9.96 4.51 25.94
CA PRO A 124 -9.98 3.19 25.33
C PRO A 124 -9.61 3.28 23.86
N PHE A 125 -8.82 2.33 23.35
CA PHE A 125 -8.39 2.39 21.96
C PHE A 125 -8.28 1.01 21.32
N ALA A 126 -8.35 1.01 19.98
CA ALA A 126 -8.00 -0.13 19.14
C ALA A 126 -6.81 0.25 18.24
N PHE A 127 -5.99 -0.73 17.92
CA PHE A 127 -4.84 -0.57 17.05
C PHE A 127 -4.90 -1.50 15.83
N VAL A 128 -4.77 -0.93 14.64
CA VAL A 128 -4.64 -1.64 13.36
C VAL A 128 -3.25 -1.37 12.80
N GLY A 129 -2.34 -2.31 13.04
CA GLY A 129 -0.93 -2.24 12.60
C GLY A 129 -0.78 -2.64 11.13
N THR A 130 -0.37 -1.71 10.27
CA THR A 130 -0.34 -1.91 8.81
C THR A 130 1.06 -2.17 8.23
N PRO A 131 2.16 -1.46 8.64
CA PRO A 131 3.42 -1.51 7.89
C PRO A 131 4.38 -2.63 8.33
N LYS A 132 4.26 -3.11 9.58
CA LYS A 132 5.17 -4.12 10.14
C LYS A 132 4.64 -5.54 9.91
N SER A 133 5.54 -6.42 9.49
CA SER A 133 5.24 -7.84 9.26
C SER A 133 6.45 -8.70 9.55
N ASP A 134 6.25 -9.77 10.29
CA ASP A 134 7.31 -10.73 10.60
C ASP A 134 7.85 -11.44 9.35
N TYR A 135 7.12 -11.41 8.26
CA TYR A 135 7.62 -11.87 6.97
C TYR A 135 8.84 -11.10 6.46
N SER A 136 9.03 -9.85 6.90
CA SER A 136 10.17 -9.02 6.48
C SER A 136 11.53 -9.62 6.86
N TRP A 137 11.60 -10.30 8.00
CA TRP A 137 12.83 -10.94 8.50
C TRP A 137 12.79 -12.47 8.43
N ALA A 138 11.60 -13.07 8.49
CA ALA A 138 11.44 -14.52 8.46
C ALA A 138 11.60 -15.14 7.06
N SER A 139 11.47 -14.32 5.99
CA SER A 139 11.62 -14.78 4.61
C SER A 139 13.06 -14.63 4.12
N PRO A 140 13.55 -15.51 3.22
CA PRO A 140 14.85 -15.34 2.59
C PRO A 140 14.88 -14.07 1.72
N PRO A 141 16.07 -13.48 1.48
CA PRO A 141 16.23 -12.38 0.54
C PRO A 141 16.00 -12.87 -0.89
N PRO A 142 15.72 -11.97 -1.84
CA PRO A 142 15.71 -12.31 -3.26
C PRO A 142 17.05 -12.90 -3.70
N HIS A 143 17.04 -13.77 -4.70
CA HIS A 143 18.24 -14.37 -5.23
C HIS A 143 19.27 -13.29 -5.64
N GLY A 144 20.53 -13.48 -5.27
CA GLY A 144 21.62 -12.51 -5.53
C GLY A 144 21.58 -11.23 -4.68
N TRP A 145 20.66 -11.10 -3.72
CA TRP A 145 20.58 -9.95 -2.81
C TRP A 145 21.08 -10.32 -1.41
N GLY A 146 21.95 -9.48 -0.85
CA GLY A 146 22.48 -9.70 0.49
C GLY A 146 21.44 -9.56 1.60
N THR A 147 21.72 -10.14 2.76
CA THR A 147 20.91 -10.01 3.99
C THR A 147 21.38 -8.86 4.85
N THR A 148 20.52 -8.35 5.73
CA THR A 148 20.88 -7.48 6.86
C THR A 148 21.07 -8.36 8.09
N LEU A 149 22.17 -9.10 8.16
CA LEU A 149 22.42 -10.12 9.18
C LEU A 149 22.12 -9.67 10.62
N LEU A 150 22.58 -8.49 11.00
CA LEU A 150 22.37 -7.95 12.35
C LEU A 150 20.89 -7.64 12.63
N ALA A 151 20.20 -6.97 11.68
CA ALA A 151 18.79 -6.65 11.84
C ALA A 151 17.94 -7.93 11.86
N ASP A 152 18.23 -8.88 10.98
CA ASP A 152 17.52 -10.17 10.94
C ASP A 152 17.78 -10.98 12.21
N ALA A 153 19.01 -10.98 12.75
CA ALA A 153 19.36 -11.64 14.01
C ALA A 153 18.59 -11.02 15.18
N TYR A 154 18.51 -9.69 15.24
CA TYR A 154 17.73 -8.96 16.26
C TYR A 154 16.25 -9.35 16.22
N HIS A 155 15.61 -9.27 15.04
CA HIS A 155 14.21 -9.64 14.91
C HIS A 155 13.95 -11.12 15.17
N ARG A 156 14.87 -12.01 14.78
CA ARG A 156 14.81 -13.44 15.06
C ARG A 156 14.92 -13.74 16.55
N CYS A 157 15.84 -13.06 17.25
CA CYS A 157 16.01 -13.20 18.69
C CYS A 157 14.75 -12.80 19.46
N LYS A 158 14.13 -11.69 19.12
CA LYS A 158 12.89 -11.25 19.76
C LYS A 158 11.61 -11.90 19.20
N GLY A 159 11.66 -12.57 18.04
CA GLY A 159 10.55 -13.29 17.42
C GLY A 159 9.43 -12.40 16.85
N SER A 160 9.69 -11.12 16.61
CA SER A 160 8.71 -10.17 16.07
C SER A 160 9.38 -8.99 15.36
N GLU A 161 8.71 -8.39 14.37
CA GLU A 161 9.07 -7.09 13.79
C GLU A 161 8.76 -5.93 14.75
N TRP A 162 7.81 -6.12 15.64
CA TRP A 162 7.46 -5.14 16.68
C TRP A 162 8.44 -5.18 17.83
N ASP A 163 8.72 -4.05 18.47
CA ASP A 163 9.69 -3.93 19.53
C ASP A 163 9.07 -4.07 20.95
N PRO A 164 9.83 -4.46 21.99
CA PRO A 164 9.31 -4.69 23.33
C PRO A 164 8.55 -3.50 23.95
N TRP A 165 8.96 -2.27 23.63
CA TRP A 165 8.27 -1.09 24.10
C TRP A 165 6.93 -0.87 23.38
N GLU A 166 6.80 -1.27 22.11
CA GLU A 166 5.54 -1.28 21.36
C GLU A 166 4.58 -2.34 21.93
N TRP A 167 5.11 -3.51 22.32
CA TRP A 167 4.31 -4.55 22.99
C TRP A 167 3.66 -4.01 24.28
N ARG A 168 4.38 -3.22 25.07
CA ARG A 168 3.83 -2.59 26.29
C ARG A 168 2.66 -1.64 25.99
N LEU A 169 2.71 -0.94 24.87
CA LEU A 169 1.59 -0.10 24.45
C LEU A 169 0.38 -0.94 24.04
N MET A 170 0.59 -2.01 23.28
CA MET A 170 -0.46 -2.95 22.85
C MET A 170 -1.03 -3.77 24.01
N ALA A 171 -0.23 -4.09 25.03
CA ALA A 171 -0.66 -4.82 26.23
C ALA A 171 -1.38 -3.93 27.26
N SER A 172 -1.53 -2.65 27.00
CA SER A 172 -2.26 -1.74 27.89
C SER A 172 -3.71 -2.20 28.10
N GLY A 173 -4.21 -2.19 29.34
CA GLY A 173 -5.62 -2.52 29.65
C GLY A 173 -6.64 -1.65 28.93
N ARG A 174 -6.24 -0.49 28.37
CA ARG A 174 -7.08 0.38 27.53
C ARG A 174 -7.06 -0.01 26.05
N CYS A 175 -6.12 -0.88 25.61
CA CYS A 175 -6.09 -1.41 24.26
C CYS A 175 -7.09 -2.55 24.13
N ARG A 176 -8.22 -2.30 23.51
CA ARG A 176 -9.33 -3.25 23.39
C ARG A 176 -9.17 -4.23 22.22
N LEU A 177 -8.44 -3.83 21.18
CA LEU A 177 -8.22 -4.65 20.00
C LEU A 177 -6.83 -4.35 19.45
N VAL A 178 -6.07 -5.40 19.13
CA VAL A 178 -4.87 -5.33 18.30
C VAL A 178 -5.09 -6.17 17.06
N ALA A 179 -5.11 -5.54 15.91
CA ALA A 179 -5.20 -6.20 14.62
C ALA A 179 -3.95 -5.89 13.78
N VAL A 180 -3.42 -6.89 13.11
CA VAL A 180 -2.23 -6.74 12.26
C VAL A 180 -2.49 -7.36 10.88
N ARG A 181 -1.63 -7.02 9.93
CA ARG A 181 -1.81 -7.32 8.51
C ARG A 181 -1.80 -8.81 8.14
N ASP A 182 -1.14 -9.66 8.92
CA ASP A 182 -0.97 -11.07 8.59
C ASP A 182 -0.88 -12.00 9.81
N ALA A 183 -1.16 -13.28 9.56
CA ALA A 183 -1.25 -14.29 10.62
C ALA A 183 0.11 -14.63 11.27
N LEU A 184 1.24 -14.48 10.55
CA LEU A 184 2.57 -14.72 11.12
C LEU A 184 2.87 -13.67 12.19
N THR A 185 2.63 -12.40 11.86
CA THR A 185 2.81 -11.28 12.78
C THR A 185 1.89 -11.37 13.99
N ALA A 186 0.62 -11.74 13.77
CA ALA A 186 -0.31 -11.98 14.89
C ALA A 186 0.19 -13.11 15.82
N ARG A 187 0.74 -14.19 15.25
CA ARG A 187 1.35 -15.29 16.03
C ARG A 187 2.57 -14.82 16.82
N GLY A 188 3.44 -14.01 16.20
CA GLY A 188 4.60 -13.40 16.86
C GLY A 188 4.18 -12.60 18.08
N LEU A 189 3.22 -11.69 17.94
CA LEU A 189 2.72 -10.87 19.04
C LEU A 189 2.04 -11.69 20.14
N ARG A 190 1.28 -12.75 19.80
CA ARG A 190 0.67 -13.63 20.81
C ARG A 190 1.68 -14.34 21.70
N ARG A 191 2.88 -14.68 21.18
CA ARG A 191 3.99 -15.23 21.99
C ARG A 191 4.49 -14.27 23.05
N HIS A 192 4.24 -12.97 22.86
CA HIS A 192 4.53 -11.89 23.83
C HIS A 192 3.32 -11.47 24.66
N GLY A 193 2.27 -12.32 24.74
CA GLY A 193 1.09 -12.07 25.56
C GLY A 193 0.10 -11.05 24.98
N ILE A 194 0.24 -10.63 23.72
CA ILE A 194 -0.65 -9.67 23.08
C ILE A 194 -1.71 -10.45 22.28
N PRO A 195 -3.02 -10.27 22.54
CA PRO A 195 -4.11 -10.98 21.87
C PRO A 195 -4.33 -10.43 20.43
N ALA A 196 -3.26 -10.44 19.62
CA ALA A 196 -3.30 -9.90 18.27
C ALA A 196 -4.07 -10.81 17.31
N LEU A 197 -4.86 -10.20 16.43
CA LEU A 197 -5.67 -10.83 15.39
C LEU A 197 -5.16 -10.45 14.00
N ALA A 198 -5.41 -11.31 13.01
CA ALA A 198 -5.19 -11.03 11.59
C ALA A 198 -6.51 -11.25 10.83
N PRO A 199 -7.45 -10.32 10.92
CA PRO A 199 -8.81 -10.52 10.38
C PRO A 199 -8.88 -10.43 8.86
N GLY A 200 -7.79 -10.20 8.17
CA GLY A 200 -7.68 -9.99 6.73
C GLY A 200 -7.20 -8.58 6.41
N ASN A 201 -7.00 -8.32 5.13
CA ASN A 201 -6.35 -7.10 4.70
C ASN A 201 -7.33 -6.12 4.04
N PRO A 202 -7.64 -4.99 4.68
CA PRO A 202 -8.50 -3.95 4.11
C PRO A 202 -8.00 -3.40 2.76
N MET A 203 -6.69 -3.47 2.49
CA MET A 203 -6.13 -2.99 1.22
C MET A 203 -6.68 -3.72 -0.01
N LEU A 204 -7.17 -4.96 0.18
CA LEU A 204 -7.74 -5.78 -0.90
C LEU A 204 -9.25 -5.60 -1.05
N ASP A 205 -9.88 -4.85 -0.16
CA ASP A 205 -11.30 -4.63 -0.23
C ASP A 205 -11.66 -3.68 -1.38
N GLY A 206 -12.74 -3.99 -2.07
CA GLY A 206 -13.21 -3.22 -3.21
C GLY A 206 -12.59 -3.62 -4.57
N PHE A 207 -11.68 -4.60 -4.61
CA PHE A 207 -11.35 -5.27 -5.86
C PHE A 207 -12.42 -6.31 -6.19
N ARG A 208 -12.88 -6.30 -7.43
CA ARG A 208 -13.78 -7.33 -7.95
C ARG A 208 -12.98 -8.21 -8.91
N PRO A 209 -12.99 -9.53 -8.73
CA PRO A 209 -12.45 -10.44 -9.73
C PRO A 209 -13.20 -10.23 -11.06
N THR A 210 -12.49 -9.75 -12.06
CA THR A 210 -13.03 -9.58 -13.41
C THR A 210 -12.11 -10.27 -14.40
N LEU A 211 -12.69 -10.98 -15.34
CA LEU A 211 -11.94 -11.54 -16.46
C LEU A 211 -11.44 -10.40 -17.36
N PRO A 212 -10.26 -10.57 -18.00
CA PRO A 212 -9.84 -9.62 -19.02
C PRO A 212 -10.88 -9.56 -20.14
N PRO A 213 -11.18 -8.37 -20.66
CA PRO A 213 -12.17 -8.22 -21.73
C PRO A 213 -11.69 -8.88 -23.04
N PRO A 214 -12.61 -9.24 -23.96
CA PRO A 214 -12.28 -9.99 -25.17
C PRO A 214 -11.25 -9.32 -26.06
N TRP A 215 -11.18 -7.99 -26.09
CA TRP A 215 -10.18 -7.25 -26.89
C TRP A 215 -8.73 -7.43 -26.42
N LEU A 216 -8.51 -7.97 -25.21
CA LEU A 216 -7.20 -8.38 -24.69
C LEU A 216 -6.88 -9.87 -24.96
N ALA A 217 -7.78 -10.60 -25.60
CA ALA A 217 -7.55 -12.01 -25.89
C ALA A 217 -6.34 -12.18 -26.85
N GLY A 218 -5.52 -13.22 -26.61
CA GLY A 218 -4.33 -13.50 -27.41
C GLY A 218 -3.17 -12.53 -27.21
N GLN A 219 -3.28 -11.58 -26.28
CA GLN A 219 -2.22 -10.62 -25.97
C GLN A 219 -1.63 -10.91 -24.58
N ARG A 220 -0.34 -10.60 -24.39
CA ARG A 220 0.26 -10.51 -23.06
C ARG A 220 -0.22 -9.24 -22.36
N ARG A 221 -0.54 -9.33 -21.09
CA ARG A 221 -1.16 -8.24 -20.31
C ARG A 221 -0.25 -7.84 -19.16
N LEU A 222 0.35 -6.67 -19.28
CA LEU A 222 1.26 -6.10 -18.30
C LEU A 222 0.60 -4.91 -17.61
N LEU A 223 0.83 -4.75 -16.31
CA LEU A 223 0.39 -3.57 -15.57
C LEU A 223 1.59 -2.75 -15.13
N LEU A 224 1.65 -1.48 -15.52
CA LEU A 224 2.74 -0.57 -15.19
C LEU A 224 2.32 0.39 -14.07
N LEU A 225 3.03 0.36 -12.93
CA LEU A 225 2.76 1.12 -11.70
C LEU A 225 4.02 1.89 -11.25
N PRO A 226 4.36 3.02 -11.84
CA PRO A 226 5.60 3.74 -11.53
C PRO A 226 5.54 4.51 -10.22
N GLY A 227 4.37 4.62 -9.60
CA GLY A 227 4.09 5.47 -8.43
C GLY A 227 3.36 6.75 -8.81
N SER A 228 3.11 7.62 -7.80
CA SER A 228 2.37 8.87 -7.97
C SER A 228 3.12 10.12 -7.50
N ARG A 229 4.32 9.97 -6.95
CA ARG A 229 5.11 11.11 -6.46
C ARG A 229 6.01 11.67 -7.54
N MET A 230 5.92 12.97 -7.77
CA MET A 230 6.78 13.67 -8.70
C MET A 230 8.04 14.19 -7.99
N PRO A 231 9.22 14.21 -8.63
CA PRO A 231 9.52 13.71 -9.98
C PRO A 231 9.82 12.20 -10.06
N GLU A 232 9.82 11.49 -8.94
CA GLU A 232 10.28 10.09 -8.82
C GLU A 232 9.46 9.14 -9.70
N ALA A 233 8.15 9.37 -9.85
CA ALA A 233 7.28 8.52 -10.66
C ALA A 233 7.70 8.46 -12.13
N LEU A 234 8.11 9.60 -12.72
CA LEU A 234 8.64 9.64 -14.09
C LEU A 234 10.00 8.96 -14.20
N GLN A 235 10.89 9.18 -13.24
CA GLN A 235 12.20 8.53 -13.22
C GLN A 235 12.06 7.00 -13.12
N ASN A 236 11.14 6.54 -12.29
CA ASN A 236 10.83 5.14 -12.13
C ASN A 236 10.15 4.57 -13.38
N GLY A 237 9.22 5.32 -13.97
CA GLY A 237 8.58 4.99 -15.24
C GLY A 237 9.61 4.77 -16.34
N ARG A 238 10.58 5.68 -16.48
CA ARG A 238 11.69 5.55 -17.45
C ARG A 238 12.48 4.26 -17.25
N ARG A 239 12.76 3.87 -15.99
CA ARG A 239 13.49 2.61 -15.70
C ARG A 239 12.68 1.36 -16.06
N LEU A 240 11.40 1.33 -15.72
CA LEU A 240 10.53 0.21 -16.07
C LEU A 240 10.33 0.09 -17.58
N LEU A 241 10.18 1.23 -18.28
CA LEU A 241 10.09 1.28 -19.73
C LEU A 241 11.39 0.85 -20.42
N ALA A 242 12.56 1.13 -19.81
CA ALA A 242 13.83 0.62 -20.32
C ALA A 242 13.89 -0.91 -20.28
N GLY A 243 13.34 -1.53 -19.21
CA GLY A 243 13.20 -2.98 -19.13
C GLY A 243 12.26 -3.55 -20.21
N LEU A 244 11.14 -2.87 -20.48
CA LEU A 244 10.24 -3.23 -21.57
C LEU A 244 10.90 -3.06 -22.94
N ALA A 245 11.75 -2.05 -23.10
CA ALA A 245 12.48 -1.83 -24.35
C ALA A 245 13.53 -2.90 -24.62
N ALA A 246 14.08 -3.51 -23.58
CA ALA A 246 15.03 -4.62 -23.68
C ALA A 246 14.33 -5.98 -23.88
N TRP A 247 13.04 -6.06 -23.60
CA TRP A 247 12.25 -7.28 -23.78
C TRP A 247 11.75 -7.39 -25.23
N GLN A 248 12.02 -8.53 -25.84
CA GLN A 248 11.61 -8.86 -27.20
C GLN A 248 10.62 -10.03 -27.13
N SER A 249 9.43 -9.85 -27.66
CA SER A 249 8.40 -10.88 -27.70
C SER A 249 7.81 -10.99 -29.09
N PRO A 250 7.56 -12.20 -29.57
CA PRO A 250 6.83 -12.41 -30.82
C PRO A 250 5.32 -12.15 -30.67
N GLN A 251 4.82 -12.11 -29.42
CA GLN A 251 3.39 -11.94 -29.15
C GLN A 251 3.03 -10.47 -28.94
N PRO A 252 1.90 -10.02 -29.50
CA PRO A 252 1.34 -8.71 -29.17
C PRO A 252 1.16 -8.56 -27.66
N SER A 253 1.51 -7.40 -27.15
CA SER A 253 1.51 -7.17 -25.70
C SER A 253 0.90 -5.82 -25.37
N THR A 254 -0.05 -5.81 -24.43
CA THR A 254 -0.68 -4.60 -23.92
C THR A 254 -0.14 -4.25 -22.55
N VAL A 255 0.38 -3.04 -22.43
CA VAL A 255 0.85 -2.43 -21.17
C VAL A 255 -0.22 -1.47 -20.68
N LEU A 256 -0.84 -1.82 -19.57
CA LEU A 256 -1.86 -1.02 -18.90
C LEU A 256 -1.15 -0.10 -17.92
N LEU A 257 -0.97 1.17 -18.25
CA LEU A 257 -0.37 2.18 -17.37
C LEU A 257 -1.47 2.84 -16.54
N THR A 258 -1.37 2.71 -15.23
CA THR A 258 -2.29 3.40 -14.32
C THR A 258 -1.55 4.34 -13.38
N CYS A 259 -2.08 5.52 -13.21
CA CYS A 259 -1.61 6.54 -12.27
C CYS A 259 -2.81 7.18 -11.54
N GLY A 260 -2.54 7.98 -10.51
CA GLY A 260 -3.52 8.90 -9.94
C GLY A 260 -3.56 10.19 -10.76
N ASP A 261 -3.67 11.33 -10.08
CA ASP A 261 -3.65 12.66 -10.73
C ASP A 261 -2.25 13.02 -11.27
N GLN A 262 -1.22 12.36 -10.79
CA GLN A 262 0.18 12.56 -11.19
C GLN A 262 0.88 11.22 -11.44
N PRO A 263 1.80 11.12 -12.40
CA PRO A 263 2.14 12.09 -13.47
C PRO A 263 0.95 12.35 -14.42
N SER A 264 0.90 13.55 -14.98
CA SER A 264 -0.13 13.93 -15.97
C SER A 264 0.04 13.19 -17.31
N ALA A 265 -0.98 13.19 -18.15
CA ALA A 265 -0.89 12.64 -19.50
C ALA A 265 0.22 13.31 -20.32
N THR A 266 0.40 14.62 -20.18
CA THR A 266 1.46 15.38 -20.85
C THR A 266 2.86 14.93 -20.40
N ASP A 267 3.05 14.70 -19.11
CA ASP A 267 4.33 14.18 -18.58
C ASP A 267 4.65 12.81 -19.19
N TRP A 268 3.64 11.94 -19.30
CA TRP A 268 3.80 10.64 -19.95
C TRP A 268 4.07 10.75 -21.43
N GLN A 269 3.40 11.67 -22.14
CA GLN A 269 3.62 11.90 -23.57
C GLN A 269 5.08 12.28 -23.85
N VAL A 270 5.63 13.22 -23.10
CA VAL A 270 7.03 13.62 -23.24
C VAL A 270 7.96 12.43 -22.98
N LEU A 271 7.79 11.72 -21.87
CA LEU A 271 8.64 10.59 -21.50
C LEU A 271 8.58 9.44 -22.50
N LEU A 272 7.39 9.15 -23.03
CA LEU A 272 7.19 8.06 -24.00
C LEU A 272 7.74 8.43 -25.37
N SER A 273 7.55 9.67 -25.83
CA SER A 273 8.11 10.16 -27.10
C SER A 273 9.64 10.09 -27.09
N ASP A 274 10.28 10.54 -26.01
CA ASP A 274 11.74 10.41 -25.80
C ASP A 274 12.19 8.93 -25.84
N GLY A 275 11.34 8.02 -25.38
CA GLY A 275 11.57 6.57 -25.39
C GLY A 275 11.26 5.88 -26.73
N GLY A 276 10.94 6.62 -27.79
CA GLY A 276 10.63 6.08 -29.11
C GLY A 276 9.24 5.45 -29.24
N TRP A 277 8.31 5.79 -28.33
CA TRP A 277 6.91 5.42 -28.46
C TRP A 277 6.21 6.42 -29.37
N ARG A 278 5.31 5.93 -30.22
CA ARG A 278 4.50 6.76 -31.12
C ARG A 278 3.07 6.79 -30.62
N GLU A 279 2.50 7.96 -30.53
CA GLU A 279 1.09 8.13 -30.20
C GLU A 279 0.21 7.48 -31.28
N ALA A 280 -0.89 6.88 -30.84
CA ALA A 280 -1.86 6.19 -31.70
C ALA A 280 -3.27 6.46 -31.22
N ALA A 281 -4.25 6.26 -32.09
CA ALA A 281 -5.65 6.33 -31.71
C ALA A 281 -5.96 5.27 -30.63
N VAL A 282 -6.73 5.68 -29.61
CA VAL A 282 -7.21 4.75 -28.58
C VAL A 282 -8.26 3.83 -29.20
N PRO A 283 -8.09 2.51 -29.16
CA PRO A 283 -9.11 1.58 -29.65
C PRO A 283 -10.44 1.80 -28.91
N ALA A 284 -11.57 1.69 -29.60
CA ALA A 284 -12.89 1.98 -29.05
C ALA A 284 -13.18 1.17 -27.77
N ASP A 285 -12.87 -0.13 -27.78
CA ASP A 285 -13.05 -0.99 -26.61
C ASP A 285 -12.16 -0.59 -25.42
N ALA A 286 -10.93 -0.16 -25.71
CA ALA A 286 -10.02 0.33 -24.68
C ALA A 286 -10.49 1.68 -24.11
N ALA A 287 -11.03 2.57 -24.94
CA ALA A 287 -11.64 3.83 -24.52
C ALA A 287 -12.88 3.56 -23.62
N ALA A 288 -13.74 2.62 -24.02
CA ALA A 288 -14.88 2.17 -23.18
C ALA A 288 -14.43 1.59 -21.84
N ALA A 289 -13.26 0.94 -21.82
CA ALA A 289 -12.62 0.45 -20.58
C ALA A 289 -11.91 1.56 -19.77
N GLY A 290 -11.89 2.79 -20.27
CA GLY A 290 -11.37 3.98 -19.60
C GLY A 290 -9.92 4.34 -19.94
N ALA A 291 -9.39 3.84 -21.06
CA ALA A 291 -8.14 4.34 -21.62
C ALA A 291 -8.34 5.74 -22.20
N SER A 292 -7.45 6.66 -21.84
CA SER A 292 -7.48 8.04 -22.33
C SER A 292 -6.46 8.31 -23.44
N HIS A 293 -5.36 7.56 -23.46
CA HIS A 293 -4.27 7.70 -24.45
C HIS A 293 -3.71 6.33 -24.81
N CYS A 294 -3.14 6.25 -26.01
CA CYS A 294 -2.52 5.06 -26.56
C CYS A 294 -1.18 5.40 -27.23
N TRP A 295 -0.17 4.58 -26.97
CA TRP A 295 1.13 4.64 -27.67
C TRP A 295 1.54 3.24 -28.13
N ARG A 296 2.32 3.20 -29.19
CA ARG A 296 2.85 1.95 -29.76
C ARG A 296 4.37 2.01 -29.92
N ARG A 297 5.01 0.87 -29.66
CA ARG A 297 6.42 0.65 -29.92
C ARG A 297 6.67 -0.83 -30.21
N GLY A 298 7.00 -1.15 -31.48
CA GLY A 298 7.14 -2.55 -31.92
C GLY A 298 5.86 -3.36 -31.63
N HIS A 299 6.01 -4.45 -30.88
CA HIS A 299 4.92 -5.34 -30.48
C HIS A 299 4.11 -4.84 -29.27
N LEU A 300 4.52 -3.72 -28.67
CA LEU A 300 3.92 -3.17 -27.46
C LEU A 300 2.86 -2.12 -27.79
N THR A 301 1.70 -2.25 -27.17
CA THR A 301 0.68 -1.19 -27.08
C THR A 301 0.59 -0.73 -25.62
N LEU A 302 0.77 0.55 -25.34
CA LEU A 302 0.63 1.13 -24.01
C LEU A 302 -0.63 1.96 -23.95
N LEU A 303 -1.49 1.66 -22.98
CA LEU A 303 -2.75 2.37 -22.70
C LEU A 303 -2.65 3.07 -21.36
N LEU A 304 -2.95 4.38 -21.34
CA LEU A 304 -3.04 5.16 -20.10
C LEU A 304 -4.48 5.19 -19.61
N GLY A 305 -4.69 4.81 -18.34
CA GLY A 305 -5.97 4.92 -17.65
C GLY A 305 -5.79 5.51 -16.24
N ALA A 306 -5.97 6.83 -16.11
CA ALA A 306 -5.92 7.49 -14.81
C ALA A 306 -7.05 6.98 -13.90
N GLY A 307 -6.70 6.62 -12.64
CA GLY A 307 -7.65 6.07 -11.68
C GLY A 307 -8.17 4.67 -11.99
N ARG A 308 -7.68 3.98 -13.03
CA ARG A 308 -8.20 2.67 -13.46
C ARG A 308 -7.51 1.47 -12.78
N PHE A 309 -6.66 1.68 -11.81
CA PHE A 309 -5.94 0.60 -11.13
C PHE A 309 -6.89 -0.53 -10.66
N ARG A 310 -7.98 -0.20 -9.99
CA ARG A 310 -8.89 -1.23 -9.45
C ARG A 310 -9.57 -2.09 -10.50
N SER A 311 -9.89 -1.53 -11.65
CA SER A 311 -10.53 -2.25 -12.75
C SER A 311 -9.53 -3.02 -13.63
N TRP A 312 -8.31 -2.48 -13.81
CA TRP A 312 -7.32 -3.07 -14.71
C TRP A 312 -6.36 -4.06 -14.04
N ALA A 313 -6.13 -3.91 -12.74
CA ALA A 313 -5.22 -4.80 -11.99
C ALA A 313 -5.60 -6.30 -12.09
N PRO A 314 -6.90 -6.69 -12.04
CA PRO A 314 -7.27 -8.10 -12.19
C PRO A 314 -6.97 -8.70 -13.58
N TRP A 315 -6.77 -7.87 -14.60
CA TRP A 315 -6.52 -8.34 -15.98
C TRP A 315 -5.04 -8.67 -16.23
N ALA A 316 -4.15 -8.19 -15.40
CA ALA A 316 -2.72 -8.33 -15.61
C ALA A 316 -2.21 -9.75 -15.35
N GLU A 317 -1.26 -10.20 -16.17
CA GLU A 317 -0.48 -11.43 -15.95
C GLU A 317 0.76 -11.16 -15.09
N VAL A 318 1.41 -10.00 -15.32
CA VAL A 318 2.62 -9.56 -14.60
C VAL A 318 2.53 -8.05 -14.37
N GLY A 319 2.92 -7.62 -13.18
CA GLY A 319 3.08 -6.21 -12.85
C GLY A 319 4.52 -5.74 -13.03
N LEU A 320 4.71 -4.52 -13.50
CA LEU A 320 5.96 -3.77 -13.48
C LEU A 320 5.76 -2.60 -12.54
N ALA A 321 6.34 -2.64 -11.35
CA ALA A 321 5.94 -1.69 -10.33
C ALA A 321 7.10 -1.22 -9.44
N THR A 322 7.08 0.06 -9.14
CA THR A 322 7.88 0.72 -8.11
C THR A 322 7.01 1.41 -7.06
N ALA A 323 5.68 1.23 -7.15
CA ALA A 323 4.74 1.74 -6.16
C ALA A 323 4.82 0.94 -4.85
N GLY A 324 4.45 1.55 -3.72
CA GLY A 324 4.35 0.86 -2.44
C GLY A 324 3.05 0.05 -2.34
N THR A 325 1.97 0.72 -1.94
CA THR A 325 0.64 0.13 -1.69
C THR A 325 0.05 -0.58 -2.91
N ALA A 326 0.10 0.04 -4.10
CA ALA A 326 -0.46 -0.55 -5.31
C ALA A 326 0.26 -1.84 -5.72
N THR A 327 1.57 -1.95 -5.50
CA THR A 327 2.34 -3.18 -5.71
C THR A 327 1.87 -4.30 -4.78
N GLU A 328 1.68 -4.01 -3.50
CA GLU A 328 1.17 -4.98 -2.53
C GLU A 328 -0.26 -5.43 -2.89
N GLN A 329 -1.12 -4.50 -3.27
CA GLN A 329 -2.48 -4.82 -3.72
C GLN A 329 -2.48 -5.73 -4.94
N LEU A 330 -1.64 -5.44 -5.95
CA LEU A 330 -1.52 -6.26 -7.15
C LEU A 330 -1.07 -7.69 -6.82
N VAL A 331 -0.07 -7.83 -5.94
CA VAL A 331 0.39 -9.13 -5.44
C VAL A 331 -0.72 -9.85 -4.67
N GLY A 332 -1.52 -9.13 -3.91
CA GLY A 332 -2.68 -9.67 -3.19
C GLY A 332 -3.77 -10.21 -4.12
N LEU A 333 -3.90 -9.67 -5.33
CA LEU A 333 -4.75 -10.22 -6.38
C LEU A 333 -4.17 -11.50 -7.01
N GLY A 334 -2.91 -11.81 -6.71
CA GLY A 334 -2.21 -12.98 -7.24
C GLY A 334 -1.42 -12.72 -8.51
N VAL A 335 -1.13 -11.48 -8.81
CA VAL A 335 -0.30 -11.08 -9.95
C VAL A 335 1.15 -10.89 -9.47
N PRO A 336 2.13 -11.65 -9.98
CA PRO A 336 3.53 -11.44 -9.64
C PRO A 336 4.03 -10.11 -10.23
N VAL A 337 5.01 -9.52 -9.54
CA VAL A 337 5.50 -8.18 -9.90
C VAL A 337 7.01 -8.18 -10.06
N LEU A 338 7.50 -7.53 -11.11
CA LEU A 338 8.89 -7.14 -11.27
C LEU A 338 9.06 -5.69 -10.81
N SER A 339 10.08 -5.42 -10.02
CA SER A 339 10.41 -4.07 -9.56
C SER A 339 11.84 -3.71 -9.92
N SER A 340 12.10 -2.43 -10.12
CA SER A 340 13.46 -1.93 -10.35
C SER A 340 13.80 -0.89 -9.28
N PRO A 341 14.90 -1.04 -8.53
CA PRO A 341 15.34 -0.03 -7.57
C PRO A 341 15.54 1.32 -8.25
N GLY A 342 15.09 2.36 -7.61
CA GLY A 342 15.04 3.68 -8.21
C GLY A 342 15.29 4.83 -7.24
N SER A 343 14.87 6.00 -7.67
CA SER A 343 14.92 7.24 -6.87
C SER A 343 13.74 7.30 -5.88
N GLY A 344 13.95 8.03 -4.80
CA GLY A 344 12.95 8.22 -3.76
C GLY A 344 13.03 7.22 -2.60
N PRO A 345 12.43 7.55 -1.45
CA PRO A 345 12.60 6.77 -0.21
C PRO A 345 12.01 5.36 -0.28
N GLN A 346 10.95 5.16 -1.06
CA GLN A 346 10.28 3.85 -1.23
C GLN A 346 10.84 3.00 -2.38
N PHE A 347 11.89 3.47 -3.07
CA PHE A 347 12.37 2.81 -4.30
C PHE A 347 13.82 2.39 -4.20
N LYS A 348 14.48 2.62 -3.07
CA LYS A 348 15.86 2.17 -2.83
C LYS A 348 15.95 0.64 -2.82
N ALA A 349 17.12 0.12 -3.13
CA ALA A 349 17.42 -1.31 -3.12
C ALA A 349 17.02 -2.02 -1.81
N GLY A 350 17.20 -1.34 -0.66
CA GLY A 350 16.77 -1.86 0.64
C GLY A 350 15.26 -2.04 0.77
N PHE A 351 14.48 -1.10 0.22
CA PHE A 351 13.01 -1.21 0.19
C PHE A 351 12.56 -2.35 -0.74
N ALA A 352 13.11 -2.42 -1.95
CA ALA A 352 12.78 -3.47 -2.93
C ALA A 352 13.06 -4.88 -2.35
N ARG A 353 14.21 -5.06 -1.68
CA ARG A 353 14.54 -6.29 -0.96
C ARG A 353 13.54 -6.61 0.14
N ARG A 354 13.19 -5.61 0.98
CA ARG A 354 12.22 -5.79 2.08
C ARG A 354 10.84 -6.15 1.56
N GLN A 355 10.39 -5.49 0.49
CA GLN A 355 9.09 -5.76 -0.14
C GLN A 355 9.05 -7.18 -0.74
N SER A 356 10.13 -7.62 -1.41
CA SER A 356 10.24 -8.98 -1.91
C SER A 356 10.14 -10.02 -0.79
N ARG A 357 10.87 -9.83 0.31
CA ARG A 357 10.81 -10.71 1.49
C ARG A 357 9.42 -10.74 2.11
N LEU A 358 8.82 -9.58 2.31
CA LEU A 358 7.47 -9.43 2.83
C LEU A 358 6.47 -10.23 2.02
N LEU A 359 6.58 -10.17 0.69
CA LEU A 359 5.65 -10.79 -0.25
C LEU A 359 6.11 -12.18 -0.75
N GLY A 360 7.15 -12.75 -0.11
CA GLY A 360 7.58 -14.12 -0.35
C GLY A 360 8.13 -14.39 -1.74
N GLY A 361 8.77 -13.38 -2.36
CA GLY A 361 9.31 -13.44 -3.71
C GLY A 361 8.29 -13.21 -4.82
N ALA A 362 7.02 -12.95 -4.50
CA ALA A 362 6.03 -12.54 -5.50
C ALA A 362 6.34 -11.14 -6.09
N VAL A 363 7.16 -10.35 -5.42
CA VAL A 363 7.86 -9.19 -5.99
C VAL A 363 9.31 -9.57 -6.21
N GLN A 364 9.77 -9.48 -7.45
CA GLN A 364 11.15 -9.79 -7.86
C GLN A 364 11.86 -8.49 -8.24
N PRO A 365 12.81 -8.00 -7.43
CA PRO A 365 13.58 -6.81 -7.76
C PRO A 365 14.65 -7.14 -8.80
N CYS A 366 14.69 -6.37 -9.88
CA CYS A 366 15.65 -6.46 -10.98
C CYS A 366 16.58 -5.25 -10.95
N ARG A 367 17.89 -5.46 -11.04
CA ARG A 367 18.91 -4.39 -10.96
C ARG A 367 19.14 -3.68 -12.27
N THR A 368 18.95 -4.40 -13.39
CA THR A 368 19.20 -3.90 -14.75
C THR A 368 17.97 -4.09 -15.64
N PRO A 369 17.85 -3.30 -16.71
CA PRO A 369 16.82 -3.51 -17.74
C PRO A 369 16.84 -4.92 -18.34
N SER A 370 18.01 -5.49 -18.58
CA SER A 370 18.17 -6.85 -19.12
C SER A 370 17.69 -7.93 -18.15
N GLU A 371 17.98 -7.77 -16.85
CA GLU A 371 17.46 -8.67 -15.79
C GLU A 371 15.93 -8.60 -15.71
N LEU A 372 15.36 -7.39 -15.84
CA LEU A 372 13.91 -7.20 -15.85
C LEU A 372 13.30 -7.89 -17.09
N ALA A 373 13.88 -7.70 -18.28
CA ALA A 373 13.43 -8.33 -19.51
C ALA A 373 13.47 -9.86 -19.43
N ALA A 374 14.56 -10.45 -18.96
CA ALA A 374 14.70 -11.90 -18.78
C ALA A 374 13.72 -12.46 -17.74
N SER A 375 13.50 -11.74 -16.64
CA SER A 375 12.54 -12.12 -15.61
C SER A 375 11.10 -12.02 -16.12
N LEU A 376 10.81 -11.01 -16.94
CA LEU A 376 9.50 -10.82 -17.56
C LEU A 376 9.19 -11.98 -18.53
N GLU A 377 10.12 -12.31 -19.40
CA GLU A 377 10.01 -13.45 -20.33
C GLU A 377 9.71 -14.72 -19.57
N ARG A 378 10.53 -15.06 -18.57
CA ARG A 378 10.33 -16.27 -17.74
C ARG A 378 8.95 -16.30 -17.08
N LEU A 379 8.47 -15.17 -16.55
CA LEU A 379 7.14 -15.13 -15.92
C LEU A 379 6.02 -15.29 -16.95
N LEU A 380 6.17 -14.78 -18.15
CA LEU A 380 5.15 -14.87 -19.19
C LEU A 380 5.11 -16.26 -19.83
N GLU A 381 6.24 -16.94 -19.96
CA GLU A 381 6.34 -18.28 -20.53
C GLU A 381 5.98 -19.40 -19.53
N ASP A 382 6.12 -19.15 -18.22
CA ASP A 382 5.84 -20.16 -17.19
C ASP A 382 4.56 -19.83 -16.38
N PRO A 383 3.38 -20.30 -16.84
CA PRO A 383 2.12 -20.10 -16.11
C PRO A 383 2.11 -20.79 -14.74
N MET A 384 2.86 -21.87 -14.55
CA MET A 384 2.94 -22.56 -13.27
C MET A 384 3.69 -21.74 -12.23
N LEU A 385 4.81 -21.13 -12.63
CA LEU A 385 5.55 -20.18 -11.79
C LEU A 385 4.67 -18.97 -11.42
N ARG A 386 3.96 -18.38 -12.41
CA ARG A 386 3.03 -17.28 -12.14
C ARG A 386 1.97 -17.68 -11.11
N ALA A 387 1.35 -18.84 -11.32
CA ALA A 387 0.33 -19.35 -10.39
C ALA A 387 0.89 -19.61 -8.99
N GLN A 388 2.11 -20.13 -8.88
CA GLN A 388 2.80 -20.36 -7.60
C GLN A 388 3.07 -19.04 -6.87
N LEU A 389 3.67 -18.06 -7.55
CA LEU A 389 3.93 -16.73 -7.00
C LEU A 389 2.64 -16.02 -6.62
N GLY A 390 1.60 -16.15 -7.45
CA GLY A 390 0.28 -15.62 -7.17
C GLY A 390 -0.35 -16.21 -5.89
N ARG A 391 -0.24 -17.52 -5.67
CA ARG A 391 -0.69 -18.16 -4.41
C ARG A 391 0.09 -17.64 -3.21
N ILE A 392 1.41 -17.51 -3.34
CA ILE A 392 2.27 -16.95 -2.28
C ILE A 392 1.83 -15.52 -1.97
N GLY A 393 1.67 -14.68 -2.98
CA GLY A 393 1.25 -13.28 -2.83
C GLY A 393 -0.08 -13.14 -2.09
N ARG A 394 -1.11 -13.88 -2.52
CA ARG A 394 -2.42 -13.90 -1.84
C ARG A 394 -2.29 -14.34 -0.38
N ARG A 395 -1.51 -15.38 -0.09
CA ARG A 395 -1.28 -15.84 1.28
C ARG A 395 -0.59 -14.80 2.15
N ARG A 396 0.39 -14.06 1.60
CA ARG A 396 1.16 -13.03 2.31
C ARG A 396 0.33 -11.77 2.59
N MET A 397 -0.51 -11.41 1.65
CA MET A 397 -1.40 -10.25 1.81
C MET A 397 -2.62 -10.55 2.69
N GLY A 398 -3.00 -11.81 2.81
CA GLY A 398 -4.21 -12.23 3.51
C GLY A 398 -5.49 -12.07 2.67
N PRO A 399 -6.63 -12.57 3.16
CA PRO A 399 -7.89 -12.52 2.42
C PRO A 399 -8.48 -11.11 2.38
N ALA A 400 -9.24 -10.80 1.33
CA ALA A 400 -10.13 -9.64 1.27
C ALA A 400 -11.25 -9.72 2.33
N GLY A 401 -12.02 -8.66 2.52
CA GLY A 401 -13.06 -8.55 3.55
C GLY A 401 -12.50 -8.17 4.93
N GLY A 402 -11.26 -7.68 4.97
CA GLY A 402 -10.61 -7.24 6.21
C GLY A 402 -11.37 -6.11 6.88
N SER A 403 -11.90 -5.14 6.11
CA SER A 403 -12.66 -4.02 6.66
C SER A 403 -13.94 -4.46 7.36
N GLU A 404 -14.68 -5.42 6.78
CA GLU A 404 -15.94 -5.92 7.38
C GLU A 404 -15.68 -6.67 8.69
N ARG A 405 -14.66 -7.55 8.70
CA ARG A 405 -14.29 -8.28 9.92
C ARG A 405 -13.74 -7.37 11.01
N LEU A 406 -12.92 -6.38 10.63
CA LEU A 406 -12.45 -5.35 11.57
C LEU A 406 -13.60 -4.51 12.11
N ALA A 407 -14.55 -4.10 11.26
CA ALA A 407 -15.72 -3.34 11.70
C ALA A 407 -16.53 -4.12 12.74
N GLN A 408 -16.76 -5.41 12.53
CA GLN A 408 -17.45 -6.25 13.48
C GLN A 408 -16.71 -6.34 14.83
N LEU A 409 -15.38 -6.55 14.79
CA LEU A 409 -14.56 -6.60 15.99
C LEU A 409 -14.56 -5.25 16.74
N LEU A 410 -14.49 -4.13 16.03
CA LEU A 410 -14.53 -2.80 16.63
C LEU A 410 -15.88 -2.49 17.28
N LEU A 411 -16.99 -2.84 16.64
CA LEU A 411 -18.32 -2.70 17.23
C LEU A 411 -18.42 -3.47 18.55
N HIS A 412 -17.91 -4.69 18.58
CA HIS A 412 -18.00 -5.54 19.76
C HIS A 412 -17.01 -5.17 20.87
N GLN A 413 -15.77 -4.80 20.56
CA GLN A 413 -14.69 -4.68 21.55
C GLN A 413 -14.36 -3.23 21.94
N LEU A 414 -14.65 -2.28 21.09
CA LEU A 414 -14.30 -0.87 21.29
C LEU A 414 -15.51 0.04 21.47
N LEU A 415 -16.62 -0.23 20.80
CA LEU A 415 -17.80 0.64 20.74
C LEU A 415 -18.99 0.06 21.52
N GLY A 416 -19.03 -1.23 21.80
CA GLY A 416 -19.93 -1.90 22.73
C GLY A 416 -19.27 -1.97 24.07
#